data_063ac6c82941ffa932485131a4f412d3
#
_entry.id   063ac6c82941ffa932485131a4f412d3
#
_cell.length_a   1.000
_cell.length_b   1.000
_cell.length_c   1.000
_cell.angle_alpha   90.00
_cell.angle_beta   90.00
_cell.angle_gamma   90.00
#
_symmetry.space_group_name_H-M   'P 1'
#
loop_
_entity.id
_entity.type
_entity.pdbx_description
1 polymer ?
#
loop_
_entity_poly.entity_id
_entity_poly.type
_entity_poly.pdbx_seq_one_letter_code
_entity_poly.pdbx_strand_id
1 'polypeptide(L)'
;MATRVVTSVEGERFVHKELWRVVLRQGEHAKQAPRGSFYDDLVAMMFCFHALEAYLNYVGEKLAPDLWKDEREYFSRQPYRGFDGKIRKVLELAGLSEPPRNQRPYSSVWTLKKLRDLLAHGKVEVIDT
;
A
#
# COMPACT_ATOMS: atom_id res chain seq x y z
N MET A 1 7.86 -48.20 3.11
CA MET A 1 8.23 -46.87 3.62
C MET A 1 8.07 -45.81 2.55
N ALA A 2 7.24 -44.85 2.80
CA ALA A 2 7.10 -43.75 1.87
C ALA A 2 8.30 -42.79 2.02
N THR A 3 9.00 -42.50 0.94
CA THR A 3 10.10 -41.54 0.89
C THR A 3 9.49 -40.16 0.70
N ARG A 4 9.72 -39.28 1.66
CA ARG A 4 9.29 -37.89 1.56
C ARG A 4 10.37 -37.08 0.84
N VAL A 5 10.03 -36.56 -0.33
CA VAL A 5 10.90 -35.65 -1.05
C VAL A 5 10.52 -34.24 -0.63
N VAL A 6 11.48 -33.49 -0.10
CA VAL A 6 11.31 -32.08 0.23
C VAL A 6 12.02 -31.26 -0.82
N THR A 7 11.25 -30.50 -1.57
CA THR A 7 11.80 -29.55 -2.54
C THR A 7 11.70 -28.15 -1.95
N SER A 8 12.83 -27.48 -1.79
CA SER A 8 12.83 -26.08 -1.42
C SER A 8 12.86 -25.22 -2.67
N VAL A 9 11.99 -24.23 -2.73
CA VAL A 9 11.94 -23.26 -3.80
C VAL A 9 12.32 -21.90 -3.20
N GLU A 10 13.40 -21.33 -3.71
CA GLU A 10 13.82 -19.98 -3.35
C GLU A 10 13.40 -19.02 -4.46
N GLY A 11 12.85 -17.86 -4.07
CA GLY A 11 12.44 -16.85 -5.03
C GLY A 11 11.99 -15.57 -4.34
N GLU A 12 11.96 -14.49 -5.10
CA GLU A 12 11.40 -13.22 -4.66
C GLU A 12 9.90 -13.18 -4.94
N ARG A 13 9.13 -12.83 -3.90
CA ARG A 13 7.70 -12.61 -4.03
C ARG A 13 7.42 -11.11 -4.07
N PHE A 14 6.88 -10.64 -5.18
CA PHE A 14 6.53 -9.23 -5.35
C PHE A 14 5.09 -8.98 -4.89
N VAL A 15 4.92 -8.75 -3.60
CA VAL A 15 3.61 -8.58 -2.96
C VAL A 15 2.83 -7.42 -3.59
N HIS A 16 3.50 -6.32 -3.92
CA HIS A 16 2.85 -5.17 -4.56
C HIS A 16 2.23 -5.51 -5.91
N LYS A 17 2.84 -6.42 -6.67
CA LYS A 17 2.29 -6.88 -7.96
C LYS A 17 1.06 -7.74 -7.77
N GLU A 18 1.07 -8.63 -6.77
CA GLU A 18 -0.09 -9.46 -6.44
C GLU A 18 -1.26 -8.61 -5.95
N LEU A 19 -1.00 -7.64 -5.08
CA LEU A 19 -2.02 -6.72 -4.60
C LEU A 19 -2.59 -5.86 -5.73
N TRP A 20 -1.75 -5.41 -6.64
CA TRP A 20 -2.20 -4.66 -7.81
C TRP A 20 -3.10 -5.50 -8.73
N ARG A 21 -2.81 -6.77 -8.89
CA ARG A 21 -3.68 -7.70 -9.63
C ARG A 21 -5.07 -7.81 -9.00
N VAL A 22 -5.14 -7.85 -7.66
CA VAL A 22 -6.43 -7.82 -6.95
C VAL A 22 -7.19 -6.54 -7.26
N VAL A 23 -6.52 -5.38 -7.26
CA VAL A 23 -7.14 -4.09 -7.60
C VAL A 23 -7.75 -4.12 -9.00
N LEU A 24 -6.99 -4.60 -9.99
CA LEU A 24 -7.47 -4.68 -11.37
C LEU A 24 -8.66 -5.62 -11.51
N ARG A 25 -8.61 -6.77 -10.86
CA ARG A 25 -9.69 -7.76 -10.89
C ARG A 25 -10.96 -7.23 -10.23
N GLN A 26 -10.84 -6.58 -9.09
CA GLN A 26 -11.98 -5.99 -8.39
C GLN A 26 -12.57 -4.83 -9.19
N GLY A 27 -11.74 -4.02 -9.84
CA GLY A 27 -12.20 -2.95 -10.72
C GLY A 27 -13.02 -3.46 -11.91
N GLU A 28 -12.58 -4.56 -12.53
CA GLU A 28 -13.34 -5.21 -13.60
C GLU A 28 -14.68 -5.78 -13.09
N HIS A 29 -14.67 -6.42 -11.93
CA HIS A 29 -15.87 -6.93 -11.30
C HIS A 29 -16.87 -5.81 -10.99
N ALA A 30 -16.41 -4.68 -10.47
CA ALA A 30 -17.23 -3.52 -10.17
C ALA A 30 -17.90 -2.93 -11.43
N LYS A 31 -17.18 -2.87 -12.56
CA LYS A 31 -17.71 -2.39 -13.84
C LYS A 31 -18.85 -3.26 -14.37
N GLN A 32 -18.80 -4.56 -14.10
CA GLN A 32 -19.81 -5.52 -14.55
C GLN A 32 -21.01 -5.62 -13.61
N ALA A 33 -20.92 -5.07 -12.41
CA ALA A 33 -22.01 -5.10 -11.45
C ALA A 33 -23.14 -4.14 -11.86
N PRO A 34 -24.38 -4.63 -12.05
CA PRO A 34 -25.49 -3.77 -12.47
C PRO A 34 -25.95 -2.81 -11.36
N ARG A 35 -25.72 -3.15 -10.10
CA ARG A 35 -25.96 -2.32 -8.92
C ARG A 35 -25.01 -2.73 -7.80
N GLY A 36 -24.71 -1.79 -6.87
CA GLY A 36 -24.02 -2.13 -5.64
C GLY A 36 -22.52 -2.39 -5.77
N SER A 37 -21.86 -1.65 -6.65
CA SER A 37 -20.39 -1.73 -6.78
C SER A 37 -19.65 -1.12 -5.59
N PHE A 38 -20.36 -0.53 -4.62
CA PHE A 38 -19.74 0.18 -3.49
C PHE A 38 -18.70 -0.67 -2.75
N TYR A 39 -19.07 -1.91 -2.40
CA TYR A 39 -18.15 -2.79 -1.67
C TYR A 39 -16.98 -3.24 -2.53
N ASP A 40 -17.20 -3.49 -3.81
CA ASP A 40 -16.13 -3.84 -4.74
C ASP A 40 -15.16 -2.66 -4.91
N ASP A 41 -15.66 -1.44 -5.03
CA ASP A 41 -14.85 -0.23 -5.10
C ASP A 41 -14.06 0.00 -3.82
N LEU A 42 -14.69 -0.23 -2.66
CA LEU A 42 -14.04 -0.11 -1.35
C LEU A 42 -12.88 -1.09 -1.22
N VAL A 43 -13.09 -2.35 -1.58
CA VAL A 43 -12.03 -3.37 -1.59
C VAL A 43 -10.90 -2.97 -2.53
N ALA A 44 -11.23 -2.52 -3.74
CA ALA A 44 -10.24 -2.07 -4.72
C ALA A 44 -9.40 -0.91 -4.17
N MET A 45 -10.02 0.09 -3.56
CA MET A 45 -9.32 1.23 -2.97
C MET A 45 -8.40 0.82 -1.82
N MET A 46 -8.84 -0.07 -0.95
CA MET A 46 -8.02 -0.56 0.16
C MET A 46 -6.82 -1.35 -0.33
N PHE A 47 -7.00 -2.25 -1.29
CA PHE A 47 -5.90 -3.00 -1.87
C PHE A 47 -4.96 -2.11 -2.69
N CYS A 48 -5.47 -1.05 -3.30
CA CYS A 48 -4.65 -0.04 -3.97
C CYS A 48 -3.68 0.64 -2.98
N PHE A 49 -4.17 1.01 -1.80
CA PHE A 49 -3.33 1.56 -0.75
C PHE A 49 -2.28 0.56 -0.26
N HIS A 50 -2.68 -0.70 -0.02
CA HIS A 50 -1.75 -1.75 0.38
C HIS A 50 -0.71 -2.05 -0.70
N ALA A 51 -1.09 -2.01 -1.97
CA ALA A 51 -0.16 -2.18 -3.09
C ALA A 51 0.89 -1.07 -3.10
N LEU A 52 0.48 0.18 -2.81
CA LEU A 52 1.41 1.30 -2.70
C LEU A 52 2.38 1.12 -1.54
N GLU A 53 1.88 0.77 -0.36
CA GLU A 53 2.74 0.49 0.81
C GLU A 53 3.75 -0.63 0.52
N ALA A 54 3.29 -1.72 -0.07
CA ALA A 54 4.16 -2.83 -0.45
C ALA A 54 5.21 -2.43 -1.48
N TYR A 55 4.85 -1.57 -2.43
CA TYR A 55 5.79 -1.02 -3.41
C TYR A 55 6.84 -0.13 -2.75
N LEU A 56 6.45 0.73 -1.82
CA LEU A 56 7.39 1.57 -1.07
C LEU A 56 8.37 0.71 -0.26
N ASN A 57 7.90 -0.37 0.36
CA ASN A 57 8.76 -1.31 1.06
C ASN A 57 9.74 -2.02 0.11
N TYR A 58 9.26 -2.43 -1.06
CA TYR A 58 10.11 -3.05 -2.08
C TYR A 58 11.24 -2.10 -2.52
N VAL A 59 10.89 -0.87 -2.89
CA VAL A 59 11.86 0.13 -3.32
C VAL A 59 12.82 0.49 -2.19
N GLY A 60 12.32 0.70 -0.98
CA GLY A 60 13.12 1.03 0.18
C GLY A 60 14.12 -0.06 0.53
N GLU A 61 13.69 -1.31 0.49
CA GLU A 61 14.58 -2.46 0.73
C GLU A 61 15.69 -2.57 -0.33
N LYS A 62 15.38 -2.25 -1.59
CA LYS A 62 16.40 -2.23 -2.66
C LYS A 62 17.37 -1.06 -2.53
N LEU A 63 16.91 0.12 -2.15
CA LEU A 63 17.73 1.32 -2.06
C LEU A 63 18.49 1.44 -0.74
N ALA A 64 17.92 0.99 0.36
CA ALA A 64 18.50 1.08 1.69
C ALA A 64 18.19 -0.18 2.52
N PRO A 65 18.77 -1.34 2.18
CA PRO A 65 18.46 -2.60 2.84
C PRO A 65 18.75 -2.58 4.36
N ASP A 66 19.81 -1.91 4.79
CA ASP A 66 20.17 -1.84 6.20
C ASP A 66 19.14 -1.06 7.03
N LEU A 67 18.61 0.02 6.47
CA LEU A 67 17.55 0.81 7.08
C LEU A 67 16.26 0.01 7.19
N TRP A 68 15.90 -0.73 6.12
CA TRP A 68 14.66 -1.50 6.06
C TRP A 68 14.65 -2.74 6.97
N LYS A 69 15.80 -3.22 7.42
CA LYS A 69 15.86 -4.27 8.47
C LYS A 69 15.18 -3.83 9.75
N ASP A 70 15.27 -2.55 10.10
CA ASP A 70 14.71 -1.95 11.30
C ASP A 70 13.57 -0.98 10.97
N GLU A 71 12.81 -1.27 9.90
CA GLU A 71 11.78 -0.35 9.39
C GLU A 71 10.75 0.06 10.43
N ARG A 72 10.30 -0.87 11.26
CA ARG A 72 9.28 -0.59 12.29
C ARG A 72 9.77 0.46 13.27
N GLU A 73 11.00 0.35 13.71
CA GLU A 73 11.60 1.31 14.64
C GLU A 73 11.90 2.64 13.95
N TYR A 74 12.49 2.58 12.76
CA TYR A 74 12.86 3.77 12.01
C TYR A 74 11.65 4.66 11.71
N PHE A 75 10.54 4.06 11.26
CA PHE A 75 9.32 4.78 10.91
C PHE A 75 8.34 4.94 12.07
N SER A 76 8.79 4.71 13.30
CA SER A 76 8.01 4.99 14.52
C SER A 76 8.24 6.39 15.08
N ARG A 77 9.25 7.10 14.60
CA ARG A 77 9.72 8.40 15.15
C ARG A 77 9.83 9.45 14.06
N GLN A 78 9.55 10.70 14.47
CA GLN A 78 9.85 11.85 13.60
C GLN A 78 11.36 11.93 13.28
N PRO A 79 11.75 12.43 12.11
CA PRO A 79 10.90 13.10 11.08
C PRO A 79 10.24 12.11 10.09
N TYR A 80 10.44 10.81 10.22
CA TYR A 80 9.97 9.80 9.26
C TYR A 80 8.89 8.89 9.85
N ARG A 81 7.98 9.43 10.63
CA ARG A 81 6.94 8.64 11.28
C ARG A 81 5.84 8.21 10.31
N GLY A 82 5.51 6.91 10.34
CA GLY A 82 4.36 6.32 9.64
C GLY A 82 4.49 6.31 8.12
N PHE A 83 3.35 6.23 7.46
CA PHE A 83 3.27 6.21 5.99
C PHE A 83 3.87 7.48 5.37
N ASP A 84 3.58 8.64 5.94
CA ASP A 84 4.12 9.92 5.50
C ASP A 84 5.65 9.92 5.51
N GLY A 85 6.23 9.39 6.59
CA GLY A 85 7.68 9.27 6.72
C GLY A 85 8.27 8.28 5.73
N LYS A 86 7.59 7.17 5.49
CA LYS A 86 8.03 6.14 4.57
C LYS A 86 8.08 6.66 3.13
N ILE A 87 7.03 7.34 2.68
CA ILE A 87 7.01 7.93 1.33
C ILE A 87 8.06 9.03 1.17
N ARG A 88 8.26 9.87 2.20
CA ARG A 88 9.30 10.89 2.22
C ARG A 88 10.68 10.28 2.09
N LYS A 89 10.96 9.22 2.85
CA LYS A 89 12.25 8.56 2.83
C LYS A 89 12.56 7.91 1.49
N VAL A 90 11.57 7.24 0.90
CA VAL A 90 11.74 6.62 -0.43
C VAL A 90 12.02 7.69 -1.48
N LEU A 91 11.31 8.82 -1.45
CA LEU A 91 11.57 9.92 -2.38
C LEU A 91 12.99 10.49 -2.21
N GLU A 92 13.45 10.69 -0.97
CA GLU A 92 14.83 11.11 -0.70
C GLU A 92 15.84 10.13 -1.27
N LEU A 93 15.66 8.84 -1.01
CA LEU A 93 16.57 7.79 -1.49
C LEU A 93 16.63 7.73 -3.01
N ALA A 94 15.51 8.01 -3.67
CA ALA A 94 15.41 8.07 -5.12
C ALA A 94 15.93 9.38 -5.71
N GLY A 95 16.28 10.37 -4.87
CA GLY A 95 16.72 11.68 -5.33
C GLY A 95 15.60 12.55 -5.91
N LEU A 96 14.36 12.28 -5.51
CA LEU A 96 13.18 12.97 -5.99
C LEU A 96 12.61 13.94 -4.94
N SER A 97 12.12 15.08 -5.41
CA SER A 97 11.36 16.01 -4.58
C SER A 97 9.93 15.53 -4.41
N GLU A 98 9.35 15.76 -3.22
CA GLU A 98 7.94 15.45 -3.00
C GLU A 98 7.06 16.36 -3.87
N PRO A 99 6.15 15.79 -4.70
CA PRO A 99 5.20 16.60 -5.45
C PRO A 99 4.24 17.35 -4.52
N PRO A 100 3.59 18.43 -4.99
CA PRO A 100 2.53 19.07 -4.22
C PRO A 100 1.39 18.09 -3.92
N ARG A 101 0.98 18.02 -2.64
CA ARG A 101 -0.03 17.04 -2.17
C ARG A 101 -1.42 17.29 -2.73
N ASN A 102 -1.69 18.48 -3.22
CA ASN A 102 -2.98 18.87 -3.81
C ASN A 102 -3.08 18.60 -5.32
N GLN A 103 -2.04 18.09 -5.94
CA GLN A 103 -1.99 17.81 -7.38
C GLN A 103 -2.14 16.31 -7.66
N ARG A 104 -2.96 15.96 -8.65
CA ARG A 104 -3.09 14.58 -9.14
C ARG A 104 -1.82 14.16 -9.91
N PRO A 105 -1.44 12.90 -9.87
CA PRO A 105 -2.10 11.78 -9.16
C PRO A 105 -1.76 11.69 -7.67
N TYR A 106 -0.82 12.49 -7.19
CA TYR A 106 -0.29 12.39 -5.83
C TYR A 106 -1.34 12.70 -4.76
N SER A 107 -2.29 13.61 -5.05
CA SER A 107 -3.40 13.91 -4.14
C SER A 107 -4.27 12.68 -3.83
N SER A 108 -4.38 11.76 -4.77
CA SER A 108 -5.15 10.52 -4.59
C SER A 108 -4.54 9.60 -3.52
N VAL A 109 -3.22 9.61 -3.36
CA VAL A 109 -2.51 8.86 -2.32
C VAL A 109 -3.01 9.27 -0.94
N TRP A 110 -3.13 10.57 -0.70
CA TRP A 110 -3.55 11.11 0.60
C TRP A 110 -5.03 10.90 0.86
N THR A 111 -5.85 10.92 -0.18
CA THR A 111 -7.27 10.54 -0.08
C THR A 111 -7.41 9.07 0.33
N LEU A 112 -6.66 8.18 -0.30
CA LEU A 112 -6.64 6.76 0.05
C LEU A 112 -6.14 6.52 1.47
N LYS A 113 -5.12 7.25 1.90
CA LYS A 113 -4.61 7.17 3.27
C LYS A 113 -5.67 7.55 4.30
N LYS A 114 -6.41 8.63 4.07
CA LYS A 114 -7.52 9.04 4.93
C LYS A 114 -8.60 7.97 5.03
N LEU A 115 -8.96 7.36 3.90
CA LEU A 115 -9.93 6.28 3.86
C LEU A 115 -9.43 5.07 4.66
N ARG A 116 -8.18 4.67 4.47
CA ARG A 116 -7.57 3.57 5.22
C ARG A 116 -7.60 3.83 6.72
N ASP A 117 -7.22 5.03 7.14
CA ASP A 117 -7.19 5.40 8.55
C ASP A 117 -8.60 5.37 9.16
N LEU A 118 -9.58 5.88 8.43
CA LEU A 118 -10.99 5.83 8.84
C LEU A 118 -11.47 4.40 9.06
N LEU A 119 -11.20 3.51 8.11
CA LEU A 119 -11.64 2.11 8.17
C LEU A 119 -10.86 1.32 9.24
N ALA A 120 -9.57 1.59 9.39
CA ALA A 120 -8.74 0.91 10.37
C ALA A 120 -9.15 1.24 11.82
N HIS A 121 -9.59 2.47 12.06
CA HIS A 121 -10.02 2.90 13.39
C HIS A 121 -11.47 2.55 13.70
N GLY A 122 -12.28 2.24 12.72
CA GLY A 122 -13.67 1.82 12.89
C GLY A 122 -14.56 2.85 13.60
N LYS A 123 -14.23 4.13 13.47
CA LYS A 123 -15.00 5.21 14.10
C LYS A 123 -16.28 5.50 13.33
N VAL A 124 -17.32 5.81 14.07
CA VAL A 124 -18.58 6.26 13.49
C VAL A 124 -18.38 7.66 12.89
N GLU A 125 -18.74 7.80 11.62
CA GLU A 125 -18.73 9.08 10.93
C GLU A 125 -20.12 9.70 11.01
N VAL A 126 -20.19 10.96 11.48
CA VAL A 126 -21.42 11.73 11.46
C VAL A 126 -21.46 12.53 10.18
N ILE A 127 -22.46 12.27 9.35
CA ILE A 127 -22.68 13.00 8.10
C ILE A 127 -23.73 14.08 8.38
N ASP A 128 -23.33 15.33 8.31
CA ASP A 128 -24.24 16.48 8.34
C ASP A 128 -24.80 16.69 6.93
N THR A 129 -26.09 16.46 6.82
CA THR A 129 -26.82 16.73 5.59
C THR A 129 -27.48 18.11 5.62
#